data_a1b51b909b60324d9228ac368b9cbbdb
#
_entry.id   a1b51b909b60324d9228ac368b9cbbdb
#
_cell.length_a   1.000
_cell.length_b   1.000
_cell.length_c   1.000
_cell.angle_alpha   90.00
_cell.angle_beta   90.00
_cell.angle_gamma   90.00
#
_symmetry.space_group_name_H-M   'P 1'
#
loop_
_entity.id
_entity.type
_entity.pdbx_description
1 polymer ?
#
loop_
_entity_poly.entity_id
_entity_poly.type
_entity_poly.pdbx_seq_one_letter_code
_entity_poly.pdbx_strand_id
1 'polypeptide(L)'
;MDLKELQKDPKMMEIMKEIGSIMQMRSKQEQAENVKNFRILNENAVKGQILFTGSSLMEQFPITEIARNHGIDKIIYNRGIGGYTTDDFIAEIDTVLFDLAPSKLFINIGTNDMRPREDGQDWAVHLLNNYEHILQQIKERLPECQVYMMAYYPTNPTVADNEVVRHLLAT
;
A
#
# COMPACT_ATOMS: atom_id res chain seq x y z
N MET A 1 -21.88 7.88 -30.58
CA MET A 1 -22.06 6.63 -29.84
C MET A 1 -21.81 6.95 -28.38
N ASP A 2 -22.80 6.80 -27.52
CA ASP A 2 -22.70 7.20 -26.12
C ASP A 2 -21.83 6.17 -25.36
N LEU A 3 -20.92 6.65 -24.52
CA LEU A 3 -20.05 5.81 -23.68
C LEU A 3 -20.85 4.78 -22.85
N LYS A 4 -22.08 5.14 -22.45
CA LYS A 4 -23.00 4.25 -21.71
C LYS A 4 -23.58 3.11 -22.56
N GLU A 5 -23.66 3.28 -23.88
CA GLU A 5 -24.08 2.21 -24.81
C GLU A 5 -22.92 1.27 -25.13
N LEU A 6 -21.71 1.78 -25.26
CA LEU A 6 -20.49 0.97 -25.43
C LEU A 6 -20.25 0.02 -24.25
N GLN A 7 -20.55 0.47 -23.01
CA GLN A 7 -20.41 -0.37 -21.81
C GLN A 7 -21.42 -1.53 -21.74
N LYS A 8 -22.45 -1.55 -22.60
CA LYS A 8 -23.45 -2.63 -22.65
C LYS A 8 -23.19 -3.61 -23.80
N ASP A 9 -22.24 -3.31 -24.68
CA ASP A 9 -21.87 -4.22 -25.77
C ASP A 9 -21.13 -5.43 -25.20
N PRO A 10 -21.61 -6.68 -25.39
CA PRO A 10 -20.98 -7.89 -24.88
C PRO A 10 -19.52 -8.05 -25.32
N LYS A 11 -19.18 -7.67 -26.55
CA LYS A 11 -17.80 -7.70 -27.04
C LYS A 11 -16.92 -6.70 -26.32
N MET A 12 -17.44 -5.50 -26.05
CA MET A 12 -16.70 -4.48 -25.32
C MET A 12 -16.46 -4.91 -23.86
N MET A 13 -17.45 -5.53 -23.22
CA MET A 13 -17.31 -6.10 -21.88
C MET A 13 -16.24 -7.20 -21.83
N GLU A 14 -16.19 -8.07 -22.84
CA GLU A 14 -15.17 -9.11 -22.94
C GLU A 14 -13.77 -8.51 -23.09
N ILE A 15 -13.61 -7.54 -24.00
CA ILE A 15 -12.34 -6.81 -24.18
C ILE A 15 -11.92 -6.11 -22.88
N MET A 16 -12.83 -5.43 -22.19
CA MET A 16 -12.53 -4.76 -20.91
C MET A 16 -12.10 -5.76 -19.85
N LYS A 17 -12.70 -6.95 -19.80
CA LYS A 17 -12.30 -8.02 -18.88
C LYS A 17 -10.91 -8.54 -19.19
N GLU A 18 -10.58 -8.75 -20.48
CA GLU A 18 -9.23 -9.16 -20.90
C GLU A 18 -8.19 -8.10 -20.54
N ILE A 19 -8.47 -6.84 -20.85
CA ILE A 19 -7.58 -5.72 -20.49
C ILE A 19 -7.37 -5.67 -18.97
N GLY A 20 -8.45 -5.80 -18.18
CA GLY A 20 -8.38 -5.85 -16.73
C GLY A 20 -7.49 -6.98 -16.22
N SER A 21 -7.63 -8.18 -16.81
CA SER A 21 -6.79 -9.33 -16.48
C SER A 21 -5.31 -9.10 -16.80
N ILE A 22 -5.02 -8.54 -17.96
CA ILE A 22 -3.64 -8.21 -18.37
C ILE A 22 -3.03 -7.17 -17.43
N MET A 23 -3.79 -6.11 -17.10
CA MET A 23 -3.34 -5.09 -16.17
C MET A 23 -3.06 -5.66 -14.77
N GLN A 24 -3.91 -6.57 -14.30
CA GLN A 24 -3.72 -7.24 -13.02
C GLN A 24 -2.46 -8.12 -13.01
N MET A 25 -2.24 -8.91 -14.06
CA MET A 25 -1.03 -9.73 -14.19
C MET A 25 0.22 -8.86 -14.20
N ARG A 26 0.21 -7.77 -14.97
CA ARG A 26 1.33 -6.83 -15.03
C ARG A 26 1.62 -6.18 -13.66
N SER A 27 0.57 -5.73 -12.97
CA SER A 27 0.70 -5.17 -11.63
C SER A 27 1.32 -6.17 -10.65
N LYS A 28 0.89 -7.44 -10.67
CA LYS A 28 1.48 -8.49 -9.82
C LYS A 28 2.94 -8.79 -10.17
N GLN A 29 3.30 -8.73 -11.45
CA GLN A 29 4.69 -8.88 -11.87
C GLN A 29 5.56 -7.72 -11.37
N GLU A 30 5.10 -6.47 -11.53
CA GLU A 30 5.78 -5.28 -11.02
C GLU A 30 5.96 -5.31 -9.51
N GLN A 31 4.94 -5.76 -8.76
CA GLN A 31 5.01 -5.97 -7.32
C GLN A 31 6.09 -7.00 -6.95
N ALA A 32 6.13 -8.14 -7.64
CA ALA A 32 7.13 -9.18 -7.38
C ALA A 32 8.57 -8.70 -7.69
N GLU A 33 8.75 -7.91 -8.75
CA GLU A 33 10.02 -7.29 -9.09
C GLU A 33 10.46 -6.28 -8.02
N ASN A 34 9.54 -5.46 -7.50
CA ASN A 34 9.82 -4.53 -6.41
C ASN A 34 10.28 -5.26 -5.14
N VAL A 35 9.60 -6.34 -4.76
CA VAL A 35 10.00 -7.18 -3.62
C VAL A 35 11.41 -7.73 -3.81
N LYS A 36 11.69 -8.30 -5.00
CA LYS A 36 13.02 -8.82 -5.32
C LYS A 36 14.10 -7.74 -5.21
N ASN A 37 13.84 -6.56 -5.74
CA ASN A 37 14.75 -5.43 -5.67
C ASN A 37 14.96 -4.98 -4.22
N PHE A 38 13.90 -4.92 -3.41
CA PHE A 38 14.00 -4.56 -2.00
C PHE A 38 14.82 -5.56 -1.19
N ARG A 39 14.69 -6.87 -1.44
CA ARG A 39 15.54 -7.89 -0.80
C ARG A 39 17.03 -7.63 -1.06
N ILE A 40 17.39 -7.36 -2.31
CA ILE A 40 18.79 -7.04 -2.68
C ILE A 40 19.27 -5.75 -1.99
N LEU A 41 18.44 -4.70 -2.00
CA LEU A 41 18.77 -3.42 -1.37
C LEU A 41 18.89 -3.54 0.16
N ASN A 42 18.09 -4.41 0.80
CA ASN A 42 18.09 -4.60 2.24
C ASN A 42 19.35 -5.30 2.75
N GLU A 43 20.03 -6.09 1.92
CA GLU A 43 21.30 -6.75 2.27
C GLU A 43 22.38 -5.74 2.69
N ASN A 44 22.38 -4.56 2.07
CA ASN A 44 23.38 -3.51 2.30
C ASN A 44 22.81 -2.29 3.05
N ALA A 45 21.57 -2.36 3.52
CA ALA A 45 20.91 -1.26 4.20
C ALA A 45 21.42 -1.07 5.64
N VAL A 46 21.60 0.19 6.03
CA VAL A 46 21.90 0.53 7.43
C VAL A 46 20.63 0.35 8.25
N LYS A 47 20.65 -0.58 9.19
CA LYS A 47 19.50 -0.88 10.05
C LYS A 47 19.18 0.27 11.03
N GLY A 48 17.98 0.30 11.58
CA GLY A 48 17.60 1.26 12.61
C GLY A 48 17.28 2.66 12.08
N GLN A 49 17.13 2.85 10.80
CA GLN A 49 16.85 4.15 10.18
C GLN A 49 15.36 4.45 10.10
N ILE A 50 14.99 5.52 9.41
CA ILE A 50 13.59 5.90 9.18
C ILE A 50 13.08 5.12 7.96
N LEU A 51 11.89 4.51 8.09
CA LEU A 51 11.24 3.78 7.02
C LEU A 51 9.86 4.36 6.71
N PHE A 52 9.62 4.60 5.43
CA PHE A 52 8.31 4.82 4.85
C PHE A 52 7.88 3.55 4.11
N THR A 53 6.69 3.03 4.36
CA THR A 53 6.20 1.81 3.72
C THR A 53 4.67 1.81 3.59
N GLY A 54 4.15 0.96 2.72
CA GLY A 54 2.72 0.87 2.44
C GLY A 54 2.43 0.61 0.97
N SER A 55 1.40 1.26 0.44
CA SER A 55 0.97 1.07 -0.95
C SER A 55 1.46 2.18 -1.89
N SER A 56 0.73 2.43 -2.99
CA SER A 56 1.13 3.38 -4.04
C SER A 56 1.38 4.80 -3.55
N LEU A 57 0.67 5.26 -2.52
CA LEU A 57 0.89 6.59 -1.94
C LEU A 57 2.27 6.71 -1.30
N MET A 58 2.77 5.61 -0.71
CA MET A 58 4.14 5.57 -0.19
C MET A 58 5.15 5.35 -1.31
N GLU A 59 4.90 4.43 -2.23
CA GLU A 59 5.79 4.19 -3.37
C GLU A 59 6.13 5.47 -4.13
N GLN A 60 5.11 6.29 -4.40
CA GLN A 60 5.24 7.54 -5.16
C GLN A 60 5.67 8.74 -4.31
N PHE A 61 5.78 8.60 -2.99
CA PHE A 61 6.13 9.70 -2.10
C PHE A 61 7.64 10.02 -2.18
N PRO A 62 8.04 11.20 -2.71
CA PRO A 62 9.45 11.52 -2.92
C PRO A 62 10.12 12.00 -1.63
N ILE A 63 9.97 11.24 -0.54
CA ILE A 63 10.38 11.64 0.81
C ILE A 63 11.88 11.94 0.91
N THR A 64 12.72 11.22 0.18
CA THR A 64 14.18 11.45 0.21
C THR A 64 14.55 12.80 -0.41
N GLU A 65 13.87 13.21 -1.48
CA GLU A 65 14.05 14.52 -2.09
C GLU A 65 13.54 15.62 -1.18
N ILE A 66 12.34 15.46 -0.62
CA ILE A 66 11.74 16.42 0.32
C ILE A 66 12.66 16.61 1.53
N ALA A 67 13.12 15.54 2.15
CA ALA A 67 14.00 15.59 3.31
C ALA A 67 15.29 16.36 2.99
N ARG A 68 15.92 16.08 1.85
CA ARG A 68 17.12 16.79 1.40
C ARG A 68 16.88 18.27 1.19
N ASN A 69 15.76 18.64 0.56
CA ASN A 69 15.40 20.04 0.30
C ASN A 69 15.15 20.83 1.60
N HIS A 70 14.76 20.13 2.68
CA HIS A 70 14.59 20.71 4.01
C HIS A 70 15.80 20.57 4.93
N GLY A 71 16.95 20.16 4.40
CA GLY A 71 18.19 20.03 5.19
C GLY A 71 18.14 18.91 6.23
N ILE A 72 17.26 17.92 6.06
CA ILE A 72 17.16 16.76 6.96
C ILE A 72 18.22 15.74 6.57
N ASP A 73 19.32 15.72 7.33
CA ASP A 73 20.41 14.78 7.16
C ASP A 73 20.14 13.47 7.94
N LYS A 74 19.23 12.67 7.39
CA LYS A 74 18.84 11.36 7.92
C LYS A 74 18.78 10.33 6.80
N ILE A 75 19.13 9.09 7.12
CA ILE A 75 18.89 7.98 6.21
C ILE A 75 17.41 7.64 6.25
N ILE A 76 16.75 7.72 5.11
CA ILE A 76 15.33 7.43 4.96
C ILE A 76 15.17 6.41 3.83
N TYR A 77 14.50 5.32 4.14
CA TYR A 77 14.13 4.29 3.17
C TYR A 77 12.64 4.40 2.82
N ASN A 78 12.33 4.06 1.58
CA ASN A 78 10.97 3.86 1.11
C ASN A 78 10.83 2.42 0.58
N ARG A 79 9.84 1.69 1.11
CA ARG A 79 9.48 0.32 0.71
C ARG A 79 7.98 0.22 0.40
N GLY A 80 7.37 1.30 -0.08
CA GLY A 80 6.02 1.27 -0.63
C GLY A 80 5.94 0.45 -1.91
N ILE A 81 4.84 -0.29 -2.10
CA ILE A 81 4.57 -1.07 -3.31
C ILE A 81 3.16 -0.79 -3.79
N GLY A 82 3.04 -0.32 -5.03
CA GLY A 82 1.77 0.04 -5.65
C GLY A 82 0.76 -1.11 -5.67
N GLY A 83 -0.49 -0.80 -5.33
CA GLY A 83 -1.57 -1.77 -5.35
C GLY A 83 -1.57 -2.78 -4.18
N TYR A 84 -0.63 -2.72 -3.25
CA TYR A 84 -0.61 -3.63 -2.09
C TYR A 84 -1.86 -3.45 -1.23
N THR A 85 -2.44 -4.58 -0.87
CA THR A 85 -3.40 -4.73 0.23
C THR A 85 -2.66 -5.02 1.53
N THR A 86 -3.37 -5.03 2.64
CA THR A 86 -2.79 -5.48 3.92
C THR A 86 -2.40 -6.95 3.91
N ASP A 87 -3.10 -7.80 3.16
CA ASP A 87 -2.71 -9.21 2.95
C ASP A 87 -1.37 -9.32 2.21
N ASP A 88 -1.20 -8.58 1.09
CA ASP A 88 0.06 -8.55 0.35
C ASP A 88 1.21 -8.02 1.23
N PHE A 89 0.93 -7.02 2.07
CA PHE A 89 1.92 -6.44 2.99
C PHE A 89 2.36 -7.45 4.04
N ILE A 90 1.43 -8.19 4.65
CA ILE A 90 1.73 -9.23 5.64
C ILE A 90 2.53 -10.36 5.01
N ALA A 91 2.21 -10.76 3.79
CA ALA A 91 2.93 -11.82 3.08
C ALA A 91 4.42 -11.47 2.84
N GLU A 92 4.75 -10.21 2.67
CA GLU A 92 6.12 -9.72 2.42
C GLU A 92 6.66 -8.84 3.55
N ILE A 93 6.09 -8.92 4.75
CA ILE A 93 6.36 -8.01 5.87
C ILE A 93 7.84 -7.95 6.28
N ASP A 94 8.55 -9.06 6.15
CA ASP A 94 9.98 -9.08 6.43
C ASP A 94 10.73 -8.15 5.47
N THR A 95 10.47 -8.26 4.18
CA THR A 95 11.13 -7.47 3.13
C THR A 95 10.77 -5.98 3.20
N VAL A 96 9.50 -5.67 3.41
CA VAL A 96 9.01 -4.28 3.39
C VAL A 96 9.13 -3.55 4.72
N LEU A 97 9.52 -4.27 5.79
CA LEU A 97 9.62 -3.69 7.14
C LEU A 97 10.79 -4.26 7.96
N PHE A 98 10.74 -5.54 8.32
CA PHE A 98 11.60 -6.07 9.38
C PHE A 98 13.07 -6.19 9.00
N ASP A 99 13.39 -6.44 7.74
CA ASP A 99 14.77 -6.47 7.25
C ASP A 99 15.53 -5.19 7.55
N LEU A 100 14.85 -4.05 7.62
CA LEU A 100 15.43 -2.74 7.89
C LEU A 100 15.50 -2.41 9.39
N ALA A 101 14.77 -3.14 10.23
CA ALA A 101 14.66 -2.92 11.68
C ALA A 101 14.53 -1.43 12.04
N PRO A 102 13.55 -0.68 11.49
CA PRO A 102 13.50 0.77 11.60
C PRO A 102 13.31 1.24 13.03
N SER A 103 13.92 2.39 13.37
CA SER A 103 13.65 3.10 14.63
C SER A 103 12.39 3.95 14.57
N LYS A 104 12.01 4.38 13.34
CA LYS A 104 10.77 5.11 13.06
C LYS A 104 10.13 4.55 11.79
N LEU A 105 8.87 4.21 11.90
CA LEU A 105 8.06 3.66 10.82
C LEU A 105 6.91 4.62 10.49
N PHE A 106 6.82 5.02 9.23
CA PHE A 106 5.65 5.71 8.66
C PHE A 106 4.93 4.74 7.73
N ILE A 107 3.70 4.33 8.08
CA ILE A 107 2.94 3.35 7.33
C ILE A 107 1.63 3.93 6.81
N ASN A 108 1.36 3.73 5.50
CA ASN A 108 0.07 4.02 4.86
C ASN A 108 -0.31 2.86 3.95
N ILE A 109 -1.21 2.01 4.44
CA ILE A 109 -1.71 0.80 3.75
C ILE A 109 -3.18 0.63 4.07
N GLY A 110 -3.95 -0.03 3.19
CA GLY A 110 -5.34 -0.41 3.43
C GLY A 110 -6.35 0.21 2.46
N THR A 111 -6.00 1.25 1.70
CA THR A 111 -6.90 1.83 0.71
C THR A 111 -7.34 0.79 -0.34
N ASN A 112 -6.46 -0.13 -0.71
CA ASN A 112 -6.75 -1.19 -1.69
C ASN A 112 -7.57 -2.35 -1.12
N ASP A 113 -7.74 -2.39 0.20
CA ASP A 113 -8.58 -3.38 0.90
C ASP A 113 -10.07 -3.00 0.86
N MET A 114 -10.38 -1.71 0.63
CA MET A 114 -11.73 -1.15 0.65
C MET A 114 -12.57 -1.58 -0.55
N ARG A 115 -12.82 -2.86 -0.69
CA ARG A 115 -13.60 -3.48 -1.77
C ARG A 115 -14.30 -4.73 -1.27
N PRO A 116 -15.42 -5.14 -1.90
CA PRO A 116 -16.07 -6.40 -1.57
C PRO A 116 -15.06 -7.56 -1.67
N ARG A 117 -15.07 -8.43 -0.68
CA ARG A 117 -14.21 -9.61 -0.61
C ARG A 117 -14.92 -10.82 -1.20
N GLU A 118 -14.16 -11.69 -1.86
CA GLU A 118 -14.68 -12.92 -2.46
C GLU A 118 -15.14 -13.94 -1.40
N ASP A 119 -14.55 -13.88 -0.19
CA ASP A 119 -14.89 -14.73 0.94
C ASP A 119 -16.15 -14.26 1.71
N GLY A 120 -16.76 -13.15 1.30
CA GLY A 120 -17.94 -12.57 1.92
C GLY A 120 -17.70 -11.88 3.26
N GLN A 121 -16.44 -11.79 3.73
CA GLN A 121 -16.12 -11.04 4.94
C GLN A 121 -16.28 -9.53 4.71
N ASP A 122 -16.63 -8.81 5.77
CA ASP A 122 -16.57 -7.35 5.76
C ASP A 122 -15.10 -6.89 5.62
N TRP A 123 -14.84 -6.10 4.59
CA TRP A 123 -13.49 -5.61 4.31
C TRP A 123 -12.93 -4.75 5.45
N ALA A 124 -13.78 -3.98 6.16
CA ALA A 124 -13.32 -3.13 7.26
C ALA A 124 -12.88 -3.97 8.47
N VAL A 125 -13.62 -5.02 8.79
CA VAL A 125 -13.23 -5.97 9.85
C VAL A 125 -11.93 -6.67 9.47
N HIS A 126 -11.79 -7.12 8.23
CA HIS A 126 -10.57 -7.76 7.75
C HIS A 126 -9.36 -6.81 7.82
N LEU A 127 -9.52 -5.58 7.35
CA LEU A 127 -8.51 -4.54 7.40
C LEU A 127 -8.04 -4.28 8.84
N LEU A 128 -8.97 -4.13 9.78
CA LEU A 128 -8.64 -3.91 11.18
C LEU A 128 -7.87 -5.09 11.81
N ASN A 129 -8.31 -6.31 11.53
CA ASN A 129 -7.61 -7.52 11.99
C ASN A 129 -6.18 -7.60 11.44
N ASN A 130 -5.98 -7.27 10.17
CA ASN A 130 -4.66 -7.22 9.55
C ASN A 130 -3.78 -6.13 10.16
N TYR A 131 -4.33 -4.95 10.44
CA TYR A 131 -3.60 -3.90 11.14
C TYR A 131 -3.21 -4.31 12.56
N GLU A 132 -4.11 -4.92 13.30
CA GLU A 132 -3.81 -5.46 14.63
C GLU A 132 -2.67 -6.48 14.57
N HIS A 133 -2.70 -7.39 13.60
CA HIS A 133 -1.65 -8.37 13.38
C HIS A 133 -0.30 -7.71 13.02
N ILE A 134 -0.28 -6.72 12.14
CA ILE A 134 0.93 -5.96 11.78
C ILE A 134 1.51 -5.27 13.03
N LEU A 135 0.69 -4.55 13.78
CA LEU A 135 1.11 -3.82 14.96
C LEU A 135 1.60 -4.75 16.07
N GLN A 136 0.96 -5.90 16.25
CA GLN A 136 1.40 -6.91 17.19
C GLN A 136 2.80 -7.46 16.83
N GLN A 137 3.04 -7.80 15.57
CA GLN A 137 4.36 -8.22 15.11
C GLN A 137 5.43 -7.13 15.33
N ILE A 138 5.08 -5.86 15.07
CA ILE A 138 6.01 -4.75 15.32
C ILE A 138 6.34 -4.65 16.80
N LYS A 139 5.34 -4.72 17.67
CA LYS A 139 5.52 -4.66 19.12
C LYS A 139 6.42 -5.79 19.64
N GLU A 140 6.29 -6.99 19.08
CA GLU A 140 7.08 -8.17 19.47
C GLU A 140 8.52 -8.12 18.95
N ARG A 141 8.70 -7.73 17.69
CA ARG A 141 9.99 -7.83 16.97
C ARG A 141 10.80 -6.52 17.01
N LEU A 142 10.14 -5.38 17.16
CA LEU A 142 10.74 -4.04 17.18
C LEU A 142 10.13 -3.17 18.29
N PRO A 143 10.24 -3.55 19.58
CA PRO A 143 9.54 -2.89 20.68
C PRO A 143 9.91 -1.40 20.84
N GLU A 144 11.08 -0.98 20.37
CA GLU A 144 11.54 0.41 20.45
C GLU A 144 11.18 1.24 19.18
N CYS A 145 10.54 0.63 18.17
CA CYS A 145 10.18 1.33 16.96
C CYS A 145 9.01 2.29 17.19
N GLN A 146 9.21 3.56 16.85
CA GLN A 146 8.13 4.55 16.86
C GLN A 146 7.28 4.42 15.59
N VAL A 147 6.02 4.04 15.75
CA VAL A 147 5.09 3.82 14.63
C VAL A 147 4.20 5.03 14.42
N TYR A 148 4.15 5.53 13.19
CA TYR A 148 3.28 6.59 12.73
C TYR A 148 2.34 6.04 11.67
N MET A 149 1.10 5.77 12.06
CA MET A 149 0.03 5.40 11.13
C MET A 149 -0.46 6.67 10.44
N MET A 150 -0.31 6.73 9.13
CA MET A 150 -0.73 7.88 8.34
C MET A 150 -2.22 7.74 7.98
N ALA A 151 -3.00 8.78 8.25
CA ALA A 151 -4.40 8.83 7.86
C ALA A 151 -4.58 8.72 6.34
N TYR A 152 -5.72 8.20 5.90
CA TYR A 152 -6.07 8.18 4.48
C TYR A 152 -6.32 9.62 3.97
N TYR A 153 -5.91 9.86 2.73
CA TYR A 153 -6.10 11.16 2.12
C TYR A 153 -7.56 11.35 1.68
N PRO A 154 -8.11 12.55 1.82
CA PRO A 154 -9.43 12.84 1.29
C PRO A 154 -9.44 12.67 -0.24
N THR A 155 -10.47 12.00 -0.75
CA THR A 155 -10.67 11.83 -2.20
C THR A 155 -11.56 12.95 -2.75
N ASN A 156 -11.34 13.30 -4.02
CA ASN A 156 -12.23 14.22 -4.71
C ASN A 156 -13.58 13.51 -5.01
N PRO A 157 -14.69 13.94 -4.39
CA PRO A 157 -15.98 13.27 -4.54
C PRO A 157 -16.57 13.33 -5.96
N THR A 158 -16.04 14.23 -6.81
CA THR A 158 -16.49 14.34 -8.21
C THR A 158 -15.79 13.35 -9.14
N VAL A 159 -14.65 12.79 -8.71
CA VAL A 159 -13.82 11.86 -9.49
C VAL A 159 -13.94 10.43 -8.97
N ALA A 160 -14.02 10.27 -7.66
CA ALA A 160 -14.18 8.99 -7.01
C ALA A 160 -15.46 9.02 -6.18
N ASP A 161 -16.57 8.55 -6.74
CA ASP A 161 -17.81 8.34 -5.98
C ASP A 161 -17.66 7.10 -5.09
N ASN A 162 -16.79 7.22 -4.10
CA ASN A 162 -16.51 6.16 -3.17
C ASN A 162 -17.11 6.51 -1.82
N GLU A 163 -18.36 6.11 -1.60
CA GLU A 163 -19.07 6.27 -0.32
C GLU A 163 -18.28 5.69 0.84
N VAL A 164 -17.52 4.63 0.60
CA VAL A 164 -16.70 3.93 1.58
C VAL A 164 -15.58 4.83 2.10
N VAL A 165 -14.87 5.51 1.22
CA VAL A 165 -13.79 6.44 1.62
C VAL A 165 -14.37 7.65 2.36
N ARG A 166 -15.54 8.14 1.97
CA ARG A 166 -16.24 9.21 2.69
C ARG A 166 -16.63 8.80 4.10
N HIS A 167 -17.08 7.58 4.31
CA HIS A 167 -17.49 7.08 5.62
C HIS A 167 -16.32 6.95 6.59
N LEU A 168 -15.16 6.46 6.11
CA LEU A 168 -13.95 6.33 6.93
C LEU A 168 -13.29 7.66 7.30
N LEU A 169 -13.50 8.70 6.47
CA LEU A 169 -12.98 10.04 6.75
C LEU A 169 -13.89 10.87 7.67
N ALA A 170 -15.12 10.40 7.91
CA ALA A 170 -16.14 11.06 8.73
C ALA A 170 -16.19 10.55 10.19
N THR A 171 -15.43 9.49 10.50
CA THR A 171 -15.30 8.91 11.85
C THR A 171 -13.92 9.18 12.42
#